data_09f25d63d1e52e99fe91faa0f23b9c79
#
_entry.id   09f25d63d1e52e99fe91faa0f23b9c79
#
_cell.length_a   1.000
_cell.length_b   1.000
_cell.length_c   1.000
_cell.angle_alpha   90.00
_cell.angle_beta   90.00
_cell.angle_gamma   90.00
#
_symmetry.space_group_name_H-M   'P 1'
#
loop_
_entity.id
_entity.type
_entity.pdbx_description
1 polymer ?
#
loop_
_entity_poly.entity_id
_entity_poly.type
_entity_poly.pdbx_seq_one_letter_code
_entity_poly.pdbx_strand_id
1 'polypeptide(L)'
;MAGYLIGVTIFDLQEFILLVFGGFLVTGSANGFNQCLEQEYDALMERTRLRPIPQKRISSINAVLFSFVIGFLGFYLLSLIKPHGSFYGFLSKSSAFGLLSLMIYVLSYTPLKRMSTVSIFIGAIPGAIPVLLGWVAATDDFGLAVGVLFAIQFLWQFPHFISISWIRDDEYKKAGFKMMYGGKKGVYPALLAFITSIF
;
A
#
# COMPACT_ATOMS: atom_id res chain seq x y z
N MET A 1 -4.77 9.89 6.89
CA MET A 1 -5.25 11.19 7.42
C MET A 1 -6.76 11.36 7.23
N ALA A 2 -7.31 11.28 6.00
CA ALA A 2 -8.76 11.47 5.79
C ALA A 2 -9.64 10.61 6.72
N GLY A 3 -9.38 9.31 6.80
CA GLY A 3 -10.15 8.43 7.70
C GLY A 3 -10.12 8.86 9.17
N TYR A 4 -8.98 9.37 9.67
CA TYR A 4 -8.86 9.91 11.02
C TYR A 4 -9.75 11.15 11.22
N LEU A 5 -9.66 12.12 10.30
CA LEU A 5 -10.42 13.37 10.39
C LEU A 5 -11.94 13.17 10.25
N ILE A 6 -12.37 12.13 9.54
CA ILE A 6 -13.79 11.78 9.42
C ILE A 6 -14.29 11.06 10.68
N GLY A 7 -13.46 10.23 11.31
CA GLY A 7 -13.83 9.42 12.48
C GLY A 7 -13.68 10.14 13.82
N VAL A 8 -12.82 11.16 13.90
CA VAL A 8 -12.48 11.80 15.18
C VAL A 8 -13.61 12.67 15.70
N THR A 9 -13.98 12.49 16.98
CA THR A 9 -14.91 13.36 17.71
C THR A 9 -14.18 14.44 18.50
N ILE A 10 -13.04 14.08 19.12
CA ILE A 10 -12.13 14.99 19.84
C ILE A 10 -10.75 14.80 19.23
N PHE A 11 -10.19 15.86 18.66
CA PHE A 11 -8.90 15.80 17.99
C PHE A 11 -7.76 15.65 19.00
N ASP A 12 -7.01 14.55 18.87
CA ASP A 12 -5.78 14.31 19.62
C ASP A 12 -4.56 14.48 18.72
N LEU A 13 -3.78 15.53 18.99
CA LEU A 13 -2.59 15.85 18.20
C LEU A 13 -1.51 14.78 18.30
N GLN A 14 -1.34 14.15 19.47
CA GLN A 14 -0.34 13.11 19.67
C GLN A 14 -0.69 11.87 18.81
N GLU A 15 -1.92 11.39 18.90
CA GLU A 15 -2.38 10.26 18.07
C GLU A 15 -2.26 10.56 16.59
N PHE A 16 -2.63 11.78 16.18
CA PHE A 16 -2.51 12.21 14.79
C PHE A 16 -1.05 12.21 14.30
N ILE A 17 -0.11 12.71 15.10
CA ILE A 17 1.31 12.69 14.78
C ILE A 17 1.83 11.24 14.69
N LEU A 18 1.48 10.37 15.63
CA LEU A 18 1.84 8.96 15.63
C LEU A 18 1.33 8.27 14.36
N LEU A 19 0.06 8.54 13.98
CA LEU A 19 -0.54 8.01 12.76
C LEU A 19 0.20 8.46 11.50
N VAL A 20 0.51 9.75 11.39
CA VAL A 20 1.18 10.32 10.21
C VAL A 20 2.58 9.75 10.06
N PHE A 21 3.41 9.83 11.11
CA PHE A 21 4.79 9.34 11.04
C PHE A 21 4.86 7.81 10.97
N GLY A 22 4.04 7.10 11.76
CA GLY A 22 3.98 5.64 11.72
C GLY A 22 3.53 5.13 10.35
N GLY A 23 2.47 5.70 9.79
CA GLY A 23 1.98 5.35 8.46
C GLY A 23 2.98 5.69 7.35
N PHE A 24 3.67 6.84 7.45
CA PHE A 24 4.72 7.22 6.50
C PHE A 24 5.89 6.23 6.52
N LEU A 25 6.36 5.83 7.70
CA LEU A 25 7.48 4.89 7.85
C LEU A 25 7.11 3.48 7.37
N VAL A 26 5.90 3.00 7.67
CA VAL A 26 5.41 1.70 7.15
C VAL A 26 5.32 1.73 5.63
N THR A 27 4.79 2.80 5.05
CA THR A 27 4.71 2.96 3.59
C THR A 27 6.10 3.06 2.96
N GLY A 28 7.02 3.81 3.59
CA GLY A 28 8.43 3.89 3.18
C GLY A 28 9.11 2.52 3.19
N SER A 29 8.89 1.74 4.23
CA SER A 29 9.35 0.36 4.36
C SER A 29 8.83 -0.54 3.23
N ALA A 30 7.52 -0.50 2.98
CA ALA A 30 6.89 -1.26 1.90
C ALA A 30 7.51 -0.93 0.52
N ASN A 31 7.73 0.36 0.24
CA ASN A 31 8.38 0.82 -0.98
C ASN A 31 9.85 0.40 -1.06
N GLY A 32 10.58 0.43 0.06
CA GLY A 32 11.96 -0.02 0.13
C GLY A 32 12.10 -1.51 -0.17
N PHE A 33 11.31 -2.36 0.47
CA PHE A 33 11.26 -3.80 0.17
C PHE A 33 10.84 -4.07 -1.28
N ASN A 34 9.86 -3.33 -1.80
CA ASN A 34 9.46 -3.46 -3.20
C ASN A 34 10.64 -3.19 -4.14
N GLN A 35 11.42 -2.12 -3.91
CA GLN A 35 12.60 -1.81 -4.73
C GLN A 35 13.69 -2.89 -4.61
N CYS A 36 13.85 -3.52 -3.45
CA CYS A 36 14.79 -4.64 -3.29
C CYS A 36 14.34 -5.86 -4.10
N LEU A 37 13.04 -6.20 -4.04
CA LEU A 37 12.47 -7.35 -4.74
C LEU A 37 12.41 -7.16 -6.26
N GLU A 38 12.28 -5.93 -6.72
CA GLU A 38 12.10 -5.57 -8.14
C GLU A 38 13.35 -4.95 -8.77
N GLN A 39 14.53 -4.98 -8.11
CA GLN A 39 15.75 -4.29 -8.57
C GLN A 39 16.14 -4.59 -10.02
N GLU A 40 16.03 -5.86 -10.44
CA GLU A 40 16.38 -6.29 -11.81
C GLU A 40 15.37 -5.79 -12.84
N TYR A 41 14.09 -5.77 -12.47
CA TYR A 41 13.00 -5.28 -13.31
C TYR A 41 12.99 -3.75 -13.39
N ASP A 42 13.29 -3.09 -12.29
CA ASP A 42 13.45 -1.63 -12.21
C ASP A 42 14.56 -1.13 -13.14
N ALA A 43 15.63 -1.92 -13.33
CA ALA A 43 16.71 -1.60 -14.25
C ALA A 43 16.29 -1.61 -15.72
N LEU A 44 15.20 -2.31 -16.09
CA LEU A 44 14.69 -2.43 -17.45
C LEU A 44 13.73 -1.30 -17.83
N MET A 45 13.20 -0.56 -16.85
CA MET A 45 12.21 0.49 -17.07
C MET A 45 12.86 1.88 -17.01
N GLU A 46 12.58 2.75 -17.97
CA GLU A 46 13.16 4.12 -18.01
C GLU A 46 12.90 4.92 -16.74
N ARG A 47 11.69 4.81 -16.20
CA ARG A 47 11.27 5.52 -14.99
C ARG A 47 12.03 5.10 -13.73
N THR A 48 12.42 3.83 -13.63
CA THR A 48 12.95 3.25 -12.39
C THR A 48 14.42 2.86 -12.45
N ARG A 49 15.03 2.79 -13.64
CA ARG A 49 16.45 2.45 -13.82
C ARG A 49 17.43 3.38 -13.08
N LEU A 50 16.99 4.60 -12.77
CA LEU A 50 17.80 5.58 -12.03
C LEU A 50 17.60 5.51 -10.51
N ARG A 51 16.79 4.58 -10.01
CA ARG A 51 16.66 4.34 -8.56
C ARG A 51 17.99 3.95 -7.93
N PRO A 52 18.18 4.22 -6.62
CA PRO A 52 19.47 3.97 -5.95
C PRO A 52 19.97 2.52 -6.03
N ILE A 53 19.07 1.53 -5.96
CA ILE A 53 19.45 0.10 -5.96
C ILE A 53 19.84 -0.36 -7.36
N PRO A 54 19.08 -0.17 -8.45
CA PRO A 54 19.51 -0.47 -9.80
C PRO A 54 20.82 0.23 -10.20
N GLN A 55 21.04 1.44 -9.73
CA GLN A 55 22.27 2.22 -9.95
C GLN A 55 23.45 1.78 -9.05
N LYS A 56 23.26 0.77 -8.19
CA LYS A 56 24.25 0.31 -7.23
C LYS A 56 24.80 1.38 -6.28
N ARG A 57 24.05 2.50 -6.10
CA ARG A 57 24.39 3.56 -5.13
C ARG A 57 24.16 3.10 -3.69
N ILE A 58 23.24 2.16 -3.50
CA ILE A 58 22.97 1.50 -2.22
C ILE A 58 22.93 -0.01 -2.51
N SER A 59 23.60 -0.81 -1.65
CA SER A 59 23.53 -2.26 -1.76
C SER A 59 22.13 -2.77 -1.37
N SER A 60 21.70 -3.88 -1.98
CA SER A 60 20.40 -4.50 -1.65
C SER A 60 20.32 -4.86 -0.17
N ILE A 61 21.40 -5.30 0.45
CA ILE A 61 21.45 -5.63 1.88
C ILE A 61 21.18 -4.39 2.73
N ASN A 62 21.86 -3.27 2.45
CA ASN A 62 21.65 -2.02 3.19
C ASN A 62 20.22 -1.49 2.99
N ALA A 63 19.66 -1.62 1.79
CA ALA A 63 18.29 -1.23 1.51
C ALA A 63 17.27 -2.10 2.26
N VAL A 64 17.49 -3.41 2.36
CA VAL A 64 16.65 -4.34 3.16
C VAL A 64 16.74 -3.98 4.64
N LEU A 65 17.95 -3.79 5.19
CA LEU A 65 18.13 -3.41 6.59
C LEU A 65 17.47 -2.08 6.92
N PHE A 66 17.65 -1.08 6.06
CA PHE A 66 16.99 0.22 6.20
C PHE A 66 15.48 0.09 6.20
N SER A 67 14.93 -0.66 5.23
CA SER A 67 13.48 -0.88 5.12
C SER A 67 12.93 -1.60 6.36
N PHE A 68 13.66 -2.56 6.89
CA PHE A 68 13.30 -3.27 8.11
C PHE A 68 13.26 -2.33 9.31
N VAL A 69 14.31 -1.51 9.50
CA VAL A 69 14.41 -0.57 10.64
C VAL A 69 13.28 0.45 10.60
N ILE A 70 13.04 1.09 9.44
CA ILE A 70 11.96 2.08 9.35
C ILE A 70 10.57 1.43 9.46
N GLY A 71 10.40 0.19 8.97
CA GLY A 71 9.15 -0.56 9.13
C GLY A 71 8.87 -0.91 10.58
N PHE A 72 9.88 -1.36 11.32
CA PHE A 72 9.78 -1.64 12.74
C PHE A 72 9.46 -0.37 13.55
N LEU A 73 10.14 0.74 13.25
CA LEU A 73 9.86 2.02 13.89
C LEU A 73 8.44 2.51 13.58
N GLY A 74 8.00 2.40 12.33
CA GLY A 74 6.63 2.76 11.93
C GLY A 74 5.58 1.89 12.63
N PHE A 75 5.81 0.58 12.72
CA PHE A 75 4.97 -0.34 13.47
C PHE A 75 4.92 0.03 14.97
N TYR A 76 6.07 0.34 15.58
CA TYR A 76 6.15 0.78 16.98
C TYR A 76 5.35 2.06 17.20
N LEU A 77 5.50 3.10 16.35
CA LEU A 77 4.72 4.32 16.49
C LEU A 77 3.20 4.06 16.38
N LEU A 78 2.78 3.21 15.44
CA LEU A 78 1.37 2.83 15.30
C LEU A 78 0.87 2.04 16.50
N SER A 79 1.72 1.26 17.18
CA SER A 79 1.33 0.48 18.37
C SER A 79 1.04 1.34 19.59
N LEU A 80 1.56 2.57 19.61
CA LEU A 80 1.30 3.55 20.68
C LEU A 80 -0.08 4.22 20.56
N ILE A 81 -0.78 4.05 19.42
CA ILE A 81 -2.13 4.59 19.23
C ILE A 81 -3.12 3.65 19.91
N LYS A 82 -3.86 4.18 20.91
CA LYS A 82 -4.88 3.44 21.68
C LYS A 82 -4.45 2.02 22.07
N PRO A 83 -3.38 1.88 22.85
CA PRO A 83 -2.82 0.57 23.20
C PRO A 83 -3.79 -0.31 24.01
N HIS A 84 -4.76 0.28 24.69
CA HIS A 84 -5.77 -0.42 25.48
C HIS A 84 -6.83 -1.14 24.64
N GLY A 85 -7.05 -0.72 23.41
CA GLY A 85 -7.91 -1.40 22.43
C GLY A 85 -7.21 -2.50 21.64
N SER A 86 -6.16 -3.11 22.20
CA SER A 86 -5.28 -4.03 21.50
C SER A 86 -5.90 -5.39 21.20
N PHE A 87 -5.52 -5.98 20.06
CA PHE A 87 -5.70 -7.41 19.81
C PHE A 87 -4.72 -8.20 20.70
N TYR A 88 -5.24 -9.14 21.50
CA TYR A 88 -4.42 -10.01 22.38
C TYR A 88 -3.47 -9.28 23.32
N GLY A 89 -3.74 -8.00 23.68
CA GLY A 89 -3.02 -7.27 24.72
C GLY A 89 -1.68 -6.63 24.32
N PHE A 90 -1.20 -6.79 23.07
CA PHE A 90 0.09 -6.23 22.67
C PHE A 90 0.12 -5.59 21.26
N LEU A 91 -0.94 -5.78 20.47
CA LEU A 91 -1.05 -5.19 19.12
C LEU A 91 -2.20 -4.20 19.09
N SER A 92 -1.94 -2.91 18.98
CA SER A 92 -3.01 -1.96 18.66
C SER A 92 -3.62 -2.28 17.30
N LYS A 93 -4.90 -1.95 17.12
CA LYS A 93 -5.56 -2.16 15.81
C LYS A 93 -4.85 -1.42 14.70
N SER A 94 -4.35 -0.20 14.97
CA SER A 94 -3.58 0.59 14.01
C SER A 94 -2.30 -0.10 13.57
N SER A 95 -1.51 -0.67 14.49
CA SER A 95 -0.30 -1.41 14.14
C SER A 95 -0.59 -2.71 13.41
N ALA A 96 -1.68 -3.41 13.79
CA ALA A 96 -2.11 -4.63 13.11
C ALA A 96 -2.45 -4.36 11.63
N PHE A 97 -3.21 -3.30 11.33
CA PHE A 97 -3.51 -2.92 9.94
C PHE A 97 -2.31 -2.40 9.17
N GLY A 98 -1.40 -1.67 9.83
CA GLY A 98 -0.14 -1.25 9.24
C GLY A 98 0.71 -2.46 8.82
N LEU A 99 0.86 -3.44 9.71
CA LEU A 99 1.58 -4.68 9.45
C LEU A 99 0.90 -5.51 8.34
N LEU A 100 -0.41 -5.67 8.41
CA LEU A 100 -1.19 -6.40 7.38
C LEU A 100 -0.99 -5.77 5.99
N SER A 101 -1.07 -4.44 5.90
CA SER A 101 -0.84 -3.71 4.65
C SER A 101 0.56 -3.97 4.10
N LEU A 102 1.60 -3.87 4.95
CA LEU A 102 2.98 -4.15 4.60
C LEU A 102 3.16 -5.58 4.08
N MET A 103 2.63 -6.56 4.79
CA MET A 103 2.74 -7.98 4.44
C MET A 103 2.06 -8.28 3.10
N ILE A 104 0.83 -7.83 2.90
CA ILE A 104 0.11 -8.04 1.62
C ILE A 104 0.87 -7.36 0.47
N TYR A 105 1.36 -6.12 0.68
CA TYR A 105 2.07 -5.39 -0.35
C TYR A 105 3.39 -6.07 -0.74
N VAL A 106 4.20 -6.46 0.22
CA VAL A 106 5.54 -7.01 -0.01
C VAL A 106 5.49 -8.48 -0.44
N LEU A 107 4.71 -9.31 0.27
CA LEU A 107 4.75 -10.76 0.09
C LEU A 107 3.76 -11.28 -0.96
N SER A 108 2.69 -10.54 -1.24
CA SER A 108 1.65 -10.97 -2.18
C SER A 108 1.64 -10.11 -3.44
N TYR A 109 1.35 -8.82 -3.31
CA TYR A 109 1.21 -7.92 -4.45
C TYR A 109 2.49 -7.84 -5.30
N THR A 110 3.64 -7.58 -4.67
CA THR A 110 4.91 -7.38 -5.38
C THR A 110 5.31 -8.60 -6.22
N PRO A 111 5.31 -9.86 -5.71
CA PRO A 111 5.60 -11.03 -6.54
C PRO A 111 4.53 -11.30 -7.59
N LEU A 112 3.25 -11.11 -7.26
CA LEU A 112 2.13 -11.39 -8.16
C LEU A 112 2.11 -10.53 -9.42
N LYS A 113 2.68 -9.32 -9.39
CA LYS A 113 2.78 -8.46 -10.58
C LYS A 113 3.42 -9.13 -11.80
N ARG A 114 4.29 -10.10 -11.57
CA ARG A 114 4.97 -10.88 -12.62
C ARG A 114 4.21 -12.12 -13.04
N MET A 115 3.37 -12.63 -12.14
CA MET A 115 2.71 -13.92 -12.32
C MET A 115 1.32 -13.76 -12.93
N SER A 116 0.55 -12.79 -12.47
CA SER A 116 -0.86 -12.68 -12.80
C SER A 116 -1.41 -11.25 -12.67
N THR A 117 -2.41 -10.95 -13.49
CA THR A 117 -3.22 -9.72 -13.39
C THR A 117 -4.07 -9.66 -12.10
N VAL A 118 -4.21 -10.76 -11.37
CA VAL A 118 -4.81 -10.81 -10.03
C VAL A 118 -4.07 -9.90 -9.05
N SER A 119 -2.81 -9.56 -9.33
CA SER A 119 -2.04 -8.57 -8.57
C SER A 119 -2.79 -7.24 -8.40
N ILE A 120 -3.58 -6.80 -9.38
CA ILE A 120 -4.37 -5.57 -9.30
C ILE A 120 -5.38 -5.65 -8.14
N PHE A 121 -6.07 -6.79 -7.99
CA PHE A 121 -7.05 -7.01 -6.93
C PHE A 121 -6.37 -7.12 -5.55
N ILE A 122 -5.28 -7.85 -5.47
CA ILE A 122 -4.50 -7.97 -4.23
C ILE A 122 -3.89 -6.62 -3.83
N GLY A 123 -3.37 -5.85 -4.80
CA GLY A 123 -2.80 -4.52 -4.57
C GLY A 123 -3.84 -3.47 -4.15
N ALA A 124 -5.10 -3.65 -4.51
CA ALA A 124 -6.18 -2.76 -4.09
C ALA A 124 -6.42 -2.81 -2.57
N ILE A 125 -6.15 -3.96 -1.92
CA ILE A 125 -6.32 -4.12 -0.47
C ILE A 125 -5.37 -3.19 0.31
N PRO A 126 -4.03 -3.29 0.18
CA PRO A 126 -3.13 -2.38 0.90
C PRO A 126 -3.31 -0.92 0.46
N GLY A 127 -3.80 -0.65 -0.75
CA GLY A 127 -4.16 0.69 -1.20
C GLY A 127 -5.38 1.29 -0.49
N ALA A 128 -6.30 0.46 0.02
CA ALA A 128 -7.48 0.88 0.75
C ALA A 128 -7.29 0.90 2.28
N ILE A 129 -6.38 0.10 2.82
CA ILE A 129 -6.11 0.01 4.27
C ILE A 129 -5.78 1.37 4.91
N PRO A 130 -5.07 2.34 4.30
CA PRO A 130 -4.76 3.61 4.95
C PRO A 130 -5.98 4.42 5.41
N VAL A 131 -7.12 4.32 4.72
CA VAL A 131 -8.36 4.98 5.14
C VAL A 131 -8.93 4.29 6.37
N LEU A 132 -9.01 2.97 6.34
CA LEU A 132 -9.42 2.12 7.47
C LEU A 132 -8.53 2.36 8.70
N LEU A 133 -7.21 2.35 8.51
CA LEU A 133 -6.24 2.57 9.57
C LEU A 133 -6.43 3.95 10.23
N GLY A 134 -6.68 4.99 9.43
CA GLY A 134 -6.97 6.33 9.94
C GLY A 134 -8.23 6.38 10.79
N TRP A 135 -9.32 5.75 10.35
CA TRP A 135 -10.57 5.66 11.12
C TRP A 135 -10.36 4.92 12.45
N VAL A 136 -9.75 3.75 12.40
CA VAL A 136 -9.49 2.93 13.59
C VAL A 136 -8.57 3.65 14.58
N ALA A 137 -7.60 4.43 14.10
CA ALA A 137 -6.76 5.26 14.95
C ALA A 137 -7.58 6.32 15.72
N ALA A 138 -8.62 6.88 15.08
CA ALA A 138 -9.50 7.88 15.71
C ALA A 138 -10.51 7.26 16.68
N THR A 139 -11.14 6.15 16.29
CA THR A 139 -12.34 5.62 16.97
C THR A 139 -12.07 4.37 17.81
N ASP A 140 -11.01 3.65 17.52
CA ASP A 140 -10.72 2.30 18.01
C ASP A 140 -11.84 1.28 17.69
N ASP A 141 -12.68 1.56 16.69
CA ASP A 141 -13.86 0.77 16.35
C ASP A 141 -13.97 0.52 14.86
N PHE A 142 -14.83 -0.46 14.54
CA PHE A 142 -15.26 -0.76 13.19
C PHE A 142 -16.76 -0.49 13.09
N GLY A 143 -17.20 -0.05 11.92
CA GLY A 143 -18.60 0.19 11.68
C GLY A 143 -18.91 0.33 10.20
N LEU A 144 -20.17 0.55 9.89
CA LEU A 144 -20.63 0.69 8.50
C LEU A 144 -19.90 1.82 7.77
N ALA A 145 -19.68 2.95 8.45
CA ALA A 145 -19.03 4.11 7.84
C ALA A 145 -17.62 3.80 7.33
N VAL A 146 -16.78 3.17 8.14
CA VAL A 146 -15.43 2.79 7.72
C VAL A 146 -15.45 1.69 6.66
N GLY A 147 -16.43 0.78 6.72
CA GLY A 147 -16.65 -0.22 5.66
C GLY A 147 -16.94 0.42 4.31
N VAL A 148 -17.81 1.43 4.28
CA VAL A 148 -18.13 2.21 3.07
C VAL A 148 -16.89 2.97 2.56
N LEU A 149 -16.16 3.66 3.45
CA LEU A 149 -14.94 4.37 3.08
C LEU A 149 -13.88 3.44 2.51
N PHE A 150 -13.71 2.25 3.12
CA PHE A 150 -12.81 1.23 2.60
C PHE A 150 -13.25 0.75 1.22
N ALA A 151 -14.54 0.46 1.03
CA ALA A 151 -15.08 0.00 -0.24
C ALA A 151 -14.88 1.04 -1.36
N ILE A 152 -15.15 2.32 -1.10
CA ILE A 152 -14.91 3.41 -2.04
C ILE A 152 -13.42 3.46 -2.43
N GLN A 153 -12.52 3.46 -1.43
CA GLN A 153 -11.08 3.51 -1.69
C GLN A 153 -10.58 2.26 -2.41
N PHE A 154 -11.13 1.08 -2.08
CA PHE A 154 -10.81 -0.18 -2.74
C PHE A 154 -11.24 -0.17 -4.21
N LEU A 155 -12.46 0.24 -4.50
CA LEU A 155 -12.97 0.34 -5.88
C LEU A 155 -12.18 1.38 -6.69
N TRP A 156 -11.82 2.50 -6.08
CA TRP A 156 -11.01 3.53 -6.73
C TRP A 156 -9.60 3.05 -7.15
N GLN A 157 -9.05 2.04 -6.47
CA GLN A 157 -7.75 1.47 -6.86
C GLN A 157 -7.77 0.88 -8.28
N PHE A 158 -8.89 0.32 -8.75
CA PHE A 158 -8.96 -0.33 -10.06
C PHE A 158 -8.77 0.66 -11.21
N PRO A 159 -9.54 1.75 -11.36
CA PRO A 159 -9.30 2.73 -12.40
C PRO A 159 -7.90 3.34 -12.29
N HIS A 160 -7.39 3.54 -11.09
CA HIS A 160 -6.04 4.04 -10.84
C HIS A 160 -4.96 3.08 -11.38
N PHE A 161 -4.97 1.82 -10.99
CA PHE A 161 -4.01 0.82 -11.47
C PHE A 161 -4.12 0.57 -12.97
N ILE A 162 -5.35 0.50 -13.50
CA ILE A 162 -5.57 0.30 -14.93
C ILE A 162 -5.04 1.49 -15.72
N SER A 163 -5.27 2.72 -15.29
CA SER A 163 -4.76 3.92 -15.95
C SER A 163 -3.23 3.95 -15.96
N ILE A 164 -2.57 3.66 -14.83
CA ILE A 164 -1.11 3.56 -14.77
C ILE A 164 -0.61 2.47 -15.72
N SER A 165 -1.23 1.29 -15.66
CA SER A 165 -0.84 0.16 -16.52
C SER A 165 -1.05 0.47 -18.00
N TRP A 166 -2.09 1.22 -18.34
CA TRP A 166 -2.36 1.65 -19.72
C TRP A 166 -1.29 2.58 -20.26
N ILE A 167 -0.91 3.59 -19.45
CA ILE A 167 0.12 4.55 -19.82
C ILE A 167 1.50 3.88 -19.91
N ARG A 168 1.78 2.89 -19.03
CA ARG A 168 3.08 2.25 -18.87
C ARG A 168 3.18 0.84 -19.46
N ASP A 169 2.24 0.46 -20.33
CA ASP A 169 2.12 -0.90 -20.85
C ASP A 169 3.43 -1.41 -21.50
N ASP A 170 4.08 -0.58 -22.31
CA ASP A 170 5.32 -0.95 -22.99
C ASP A 170 6.50 -1.17 -22.02
N GLU A 171 6.61 -0.32 -20.98
CA GLU A 171 7.62 -0.47 -19.95
C GLU A 171 7.37 -1.73 -19.10
N TYR A 172 6.11 -1.98 -18.73
CA TYR A 172 5.73 -3.16 -17.97
C TYR A 172 5.95 -4.46 -18.73
N LYS A 173 5.65 -4.47 -20.04
CA LYS A 173 5.94 -5.62 -20.91
C LYS A 173 7.43 -5.90 -21.01
N LYS A 174 8.26 -4.86 -21.21
CA LYS A 174 9.73 -5.00 -21.22
C LYS A 174 10.27 -5.59 -19.91
N ALA A 175 9.70 -5.20 -18.79
CA ALA A 175 10.08 -5.71 -17.47
C ALA A 175 9.39 -7.05 -17.11
N GLY A 176 8.52 -7.59 -17.96
CA GLY A 176 7.82 -8.85 -17.72
C GLY A 176 6.69 -8.78 -16.68
N PHE A 177 6.18 -7.56 -16.37
CA PHE A 177 5.04 -7.38 -15.48
C PHE A 177 3.71 -7.63 -16.18
N LYS A 178 2.80 -8.33 -15.49
CA LYS A 178 1.44 -8.62 -15.96
C LYS A 178 0.43 -7.70 -15.27
N MET A 179 0.56 -6.40 -15.51
CA MET A 179 -0.24 -5.37 -14.83
C MET A 179 -1.48 -4.92 -15.63
N MET A 180 -1.66 -5.41 -16.86
CA MET A 180 -2.85 -5.08 -17.65
C MET A 180 -3.92 -6.14 -17.48
N TYR A 181 -5.07 -5.78 -16.93
CA TYR A 181 -6.22 -6.69 -16.81
C TYR A 181 -6.64 -7.18 -18.19
N GLY A 182 -6.83 -8.50 -18.33
CA GLY A 182 -7.08 -9.10 -19.65
C GLY A 182 -5.84 -9.24 -20.55
N GLY A 183 -4.64 -8.94 -20.05
CA GLY A 183 -3.34 -9.15 -20.73
C GLY A 183 -2.98 -8.11 -21.81
N LYS A 184 -3.90 -7.26 -22.22
CA LYS A 184 -3.68 -6.23 -23.24
C LYS A 184 -4.63 -5.03 -23.06
N LYS A 185 -4.26 -3.89 -23.65
CA LYS A 185 -5.17 -2.74 -23.79
C LYS A 185 -6.42 -3.16 -24.58
N GLY A 186 -7.59 -2.72 -24.14
CA GLY A 186 -8.84 -3.03 -24.83
C GLY A 186 -10.07 -2.83 -23.95
N VAL A 187 -11.19 -3.42 -24.39
CA VAL A 187 -12.51 -3.24 -23.75
C VAL A 187 -12.54 -3.75 -22.32
N TYR A 188 -11.91 -4.89 -22.01
CA TYR A 188 -11.97 -5.49 -20.68
C TYR A 188 -11.38 -4.60 -19.57
N PRO A 189 -10.13 -4.12 -19.67
CA PRO A 189 -9.61 -3.20 -18.66
C PRO A 189 -10.37 -1.86 -18.63
N ALA A 190 -10.80 -1.34 -19.77
CA ALA A 190 -11.59 -0.10 -19.83
C ALA A 190 -12.95 -0.27 -19.12
N LEU A 191 -13.63 -1.39 -19.35
CA LEU A 191 -14.91 -1.70 -18.72
C LEU A 191 -14.77 -1.87 -17.20
N LEU A 192 -13.73 -2.58 -16.75
CA LEU A 192 -13.45 -2.73 -15.31
C LEU A 192 -13.21 -1.35 -14.66
N ALA A 193 -12.37 -0.51 -15.29
CA ALA A 193 -12.11 0.84 -14.80
C ALA A 193 -13.39 1.68 -14.76
N PHE A 194 -14.22 1.62 -15.81
CA PHE A 194 -15.48 2.35 -15.88
C PHE A 194 -16.47 1.92 -14.80
N ILE A 195 -16.74 0.61 -14.67
CA ILE A 195 -17.67 0.08 -13.68
C ILE A 195 -17.25 0.47 -12.26
N THR A 196 -15.96 0.32 -11.94
CA THR A 196 -15.44 0.63 -10.59
C THR A 196 -15.30 2.13 -10.31
N SER A 197 -15.50 3.00 -11.31
CA SER A 197 -15.52 4.46 -11.13
C SER A 197 -16.94 5.00 -10.84
N ILE A 198 -17.98 4.20 -11.04
CA ILE A 198 -19.37 4.64 -10.83
C ILE A 198 -19.74 4.55 -9.33
N PHE A 199 -19.06 3.73 -8.57
CA PHE A 199 -19.25 3.51 -7.13
C PHE A 199 -18.23 4.30 -6.30
#